data_edaef6269ab2db5ddb393c1f4ead0f94
#
_entry.id   edaef6269ab2db5ddb393c1f4ead0f94
#
_cell.length_a   1.000
_cell.length_b   1.000
_cell.length_c   1.000
_cell.angle_alpha   90.00
_cell.angle_beta   90.00
_cell.angle_gamma   90.00
#
_symmetry.space_group_name_H-M   'P 1'
#
loop_
_entity.id
_entity.type
_entity.pdbx_description
1 polymer ?
#
loop_
_entity_poly.entity_id
_entity_poly.type
_entity_poly.pdbx_seq_one_letter_code
_entity_poly.pdbx_strand_id
1 'polypeptide(L)'
;SGLIEITMDQVYELDMDYDENYYYFDFLTPHEVYDKVVVVDAGHGGRAPGATKQGINEKDIDLGIVLQLKAIFDNSDENIGVYYTRTDDSNPTFDQRVQLANKSQADLFISIHNNSTKSGRMSSTHGTQVMYSESDTKELGSKAFAQICLDHVTEALESRDKGLVEGDEIYIIRTSEVPVALIEVGFMTNQEE
;
A
#
# COMPACT_ATOMS: atom_id res chain seq x y z
N SER A 1 35.83 6.34 -13.99
CA SER A 1 34.49 5.84 -13.67
C SER A 1 33.48 6.59 -14.53
N GLY A 2 32.60 5.86 -15.19
CA GLY A 2 31.46 6.41 -15.95
C GLY A 2 30.17 6.07 -15.23
N LEU A 3 29.14 6.92 -15.37
CA LEU A 3 27.76 6.64 -14.98
C LEU A 3 26.92 6.50 -16.25
N ILE A 4 26.14 5.47 -16.31
CA ILE A 4 25.06 5.32 -17.31
C ILE A 4 23.75 5.43 -16.54
N GLU A 5 22.89 6.35 -16.95
CA GLU A 5 21.56 6.54 -16.39
C GLU A 5 20.54 6.20 -17.47
N ILE A 6 19.61 5.30 -17.14
CA ILE A 6 18.53 4.88 -18.03
C ILE A 6 17.22 5.23 -17.33
N THR A 7 16.44 6.13 -17.93
CA THR A 7 15.12 6.50 -17.44
C THR A 7 14.06 5.64 -18.14
N MET A 8 13.24 4.97 -17.34
CA MET A 8 12.19 4.08 -17.82
C MET A 8 10.81 4.72 -17.63
N ASP A 9 9.87 4.34 -18.45
CA ASP A 9 8.48 4.84 -18.42
C ASP A 9 7.57 4.04 -17.47
N GLN A 10 7.94 2.81 -17.18
CA GLN A 10 7.24 1.89 -16.28
C GLN A 10 8.21 1.32 -15.22
N VAL A 11 7.69 0.47 -14.35
CA VAL A 11 8.48 -0.35 -13.44
C VAL A 11 8.96 -1.59 -14.20
N TYR A 12 10.23 -1.90 -14.03
CA TYR A 12 10.85 -3.09 -14.63
C TYR A 12 11.68 -3.82 -13.58
N GLU A 13 11.68 -5.13 -13.69
CA GLU A 13 12.67 -6.00 -13.06
C GLU A 13 13.92 -6.02 -13.94
N LEU A 14 15.08 -5.97 -13.31
CA LEU A 14 16.35 -5.97 -14.00
C LEU A 14 17.00 -7.34 -13.85
N ASP A 15 17.18 -8.02 -14.98
CA ASP A 15 18.09 -9.15 -15.05
C ASP A 15 19.41 -8.72 -15.71
N MET A 16 20.54 -9.11 -15.13
CA MET A 16 21.84 -8.68 -15.56
C MET A 16 22.78 -9.88 -15.69
N ASP A 17 23.35 -10.02 -16.88
CA ASP A 17 24.41 -10.98 -17.16
C ASP A 17 25.64 -10.26 -17.73
N TYR A 18 26.79 -10.91 -17.71
CA TYR A 18 28.02 -10.35 -18.27
C TYR A 18 28.97 -11.45 -18.73
N ASP A 19 29.76 -11.11 -19.77
CA ASP A 19 30.90 -11.88 -20.22
C ASP A 19 32.20 -11.04 -20.14
N GLU A 20 33.28 -11.53 -20.73
CA GLU A 20 34.58 -10.83 -20.72
C GLU A 20 34.57 -9.44 -21.38
N ASN A 21 33.60 -9.15 -22.27
CA ASN A 21 33.56 -7.96 -23.10
C ASN A 21 32.33 -7.09 -22.91
N TYR A 22 31.20 -7.66 -22.42
CA TYR A 22 29.90 -7.03 -22.43
C TYR A 22 29.13 -7.26 -21.14
N TYR A 23 28.27 -6.29 -20.81
CA TYR A 23 27.19 -6.43 -19.85
C TYR A 23 25.87 -6.45 -20.61
N TYR A 24 25.00 -7.37 -20.24
CA TYR A 24 23.67 -7.55 -20.81
C TYR A 24 22.65 -7.16 -19.74
N PHE A 25 21.65 -6.39 -20.13
CA PHE A 25 20.59 -5.92 -19.25
C PHE A 25 19.26 -6.24 -19.91
N ASP A 26 18.49 -7.11 -19.27
CA ASP A 26 17.12 -7.39 -19.65
C ASP A 26 16.17 -6.66 -18.68
N PHE A 27 15.26 -5.88 -19.26
CA PHE A 27 14.24 -5.13 -18.55
C PHE A 27 12.92 -5.82 -18.75
N LEU A 28 12.50 -6.59 -17.73
CA LEU A 28 11.26 -7.37 -17.73
C LEU A 28 10.17 -6.60 -17.01
N THR A 29 8.97 -6.57 -17.56
CA THR A 29 7.83 -6.06 -16.82
C THR A 29 7.54 -6.94 -15.60
N PRO A 30 6.94 -6.43 -14.52
CA PRO A 30 6.63 -7.25 -13.34
C PRO A 30 5.87 -8.53 -13.70
N HIS A 31 4.90 -8.47 -14.62
CA HIS A 31 4.11 -9.62 -15.05
C HIS A 31 4.85 -10.62 -15.98
N GLU A 32 6.05 -10.28 -16.46
CA GLU A 32 6.92 -11.27 -17.11
C GLU A 32 7.70 -12.11 -16.08
N VAL A 33 7.78 -11.64 -14.83
CA VAL A 33 8.51 -12.29 -13.74
C VAL A 33 7.57 -12.94 -12.74
N TYR A 34 6.47 -12.26 -12.40
CA TYR A 34 5.55 -12.67 -11.34
C TYR A 34 4.15 -12.98 -11.87
N ASP A 35 3.50 -13.99 -11.29
CA ASP A 35 2.13 -14.37 -11.62
C ASP A 35 1.11 -13.31 -11.13
N LYS A 36 1.45 -12.63 -10.02
CA LYS A 36 0.68 -11.55 -9.43
C LYS A 36 1.58 -10.42 -8.99
N VAL A 37 1.06 -9.19 -9.07
CA VAL A 37 1.77 -7.98 -8.67
C VAL A 37 0.91 -7.20 -7.69
N VAL A 38 1.47 -6.90 -6.52
CA VAL A 38 0.79 -6.14 -5.46
C VAL A 38 1.64 -4.94 -5.07
N VAL A 39 1.01 -3.78 -4.91
CA VAL A 39 1.66 -2.62 -4.31
C VAL A 39 1.09 -2.39 -2.92
N VAL A 40 1.99 -2.23 -1.94
CA VAL A 40 1.66 -1.97 -0.54
C VAL A 40 2.20 -0.60 -0.15
N ASP A 41 1.32 0.23 0.34
CA ASP A 41 1.60 1.59 0.78
C ASP A 41 1.49 1.70 2.31
N ALA A 42 2.54 2.18 2.94
CA ALA A 42 2.48 2.63 4.33
C ALA A 42 2.12 4.11 4.35
N GLY A 43 0.97 4.46 4.91
CA GLY A 43 0.50 5.83 4.98
C GLY A 43 1.49 6.79 5.64
N HIS A 44 1.42 8.09 5.27
CA HIS A 44 2.25 9.13 5.86
C HIS A 44 3.76 8.91 5.69
N GLY A 45 4.59 9.41 6.62
CA GLY A 45 6.05 9.25 6.63
C GLY A 45 6.79 10.57 6.79
N GLY A 46 8.06 10.52 7.20
CA GLY A 46 8.92 11.68 7.38
C GLY A 46 8.28 12.78 8.23
N ARG A 47 8.04 13.95 7.63
CA ARG A 47 7.43 15.11 8.30
C ARG A 47 5.90 15.06 8.38
N ALA A 48 5.27 14.07 7.78
CA ALA A 48 3.82 13.84 7.84
C ALA A 48 3.54 12.71 8.85
N PRO A 49 3.27 13.01 10.12
CA PRO A 49 3.12 11.99 11.16
C PRO A 49 1.78 11.23 11.05
N GLY A 50 0.80 11.74 10.28
CA GLY A 50 -0.58 11.30 10.37
C GLY A 50 -1.23 11.73 11.69
N ALA A 51 -2.18 10.96 12.18
CA ALA A 51 -2.71 11.16 13.52
C ALA A 51 -1.62 10.92 14.57
N THR A 52 -1.62 11.74 15.63
CA THR A 52 -0.66 11.60 16.73
C THR A 52 -1.42 11.51 18.07
N LYS A 53 -1.18 10.44 18.81
CA LYS A 53 -1.79 10.20 20.12
C LYS A 53 -0.79 9.63 21.11
N GLN A 54 -0.76 10.19 22.31
CA GLN A 54 0.07 9.71 23.43
C GLN A 54 1.56 9.51 23.06
N GLY A 55 2.06 10.32 22.12
CA GLY A 55 3.45 10.22 21.61
C GLY A 55 3.65 9.18 20.52
N ILE A 56 2.58 8.50 20.06
CA ILE A 56 2.60 7.55 18.96
C ILE A 56 2.09 8.26 17.70
N ASN A 57 2.73 8.06 16.56
CA ASN A 57 2.31 8.60 15.29
C ASN A 57 1.75 7.48 14.40
N GLU A 58 0.74 7.79 13.65
CA GLU A 58 0.14 6.89 12.67
C GLU A 58 1.18 6.32 11.70
N LYS A 59 2.05 7.17 11.14
CA LYS A 59 3.11 6.76 10.22
C LYS A 59 3.99 5.62 10.73
N ASP A 60 4.22 5.54 12.04
CA ASP A 60 5.09 4.54 12.65
C ASP A 60 4.37 3.20 12.78
N ILE A 61 3.07 3.23 13.04
CA ILE A 61 2.20 2.03 13.06
C ILE A 61 2.03 1.48 11.64
N ASP A 62 1.67 2.36 10.67
CA ASP A 62 1.50 1.98 9.28
C ASP A 62 2.75 1.30 8.72
N LEU A 63 3.93 1.89 8.98
CA LEU A 63 5.21 1.29 8.59
C LEU A 63 5.45 -0.04 9.29
N GLY A 64 5.15 -0.13 10.59
CA GLY A 64 5.29 -1.37 11.35
C GLY A 64 4.48 -2.52 10.76
N ILE A 65 3.21 -2.26 10.40
CA ILE A 65 2.34 -3.25 9.76
C ILE A 65 2.92 -3.67 8.39
N VAL A 66 3.31 -2.70 7.57
CA VAL A 66 3.88 -2.98 6.24
C VAL A 66 5.18 -3.77 6.31
N LEU A 67 6.05 -3.49 7.29
CA LEU A 67 7.29 -4.26 7.46
C LEU A 67 7.03 -5.71 7.92
N GLN A 68 6.00 -5.95 8.73
CA GLN A 68 5.59 -7.33 9.08
C GLN A 68 5.01 -8.04 7.86
N LEU A 69 4.17 -7.37 7.08
CA LEU A 69 3.62 -7.91 5.84
C LEU A 69 4.75 -8.25 4.85
N LYS A 70 5.73 -7.35 4.71
CA LYS A 70 6.92 -7.59 3.89
C LYS A 70 7.65 -8.86 4.33
N ALA A 71 7.87 -9.04 5.63
CA ALA A 71 8.54 -10.23 6.14
C ALA A 71 7.77 -11.52 5.84
N ILE A 72 6.45 -11.47 5.79
CA ILE A 72 5.61 -12.61 5.40
C ILE A 72 5.80 -12.93 3.90
N PHE A 73 5.72 -11.92 3.03
CA PHE A 73 5.90 -12.13 1.58
C PHE A 73 7.32 -12.56 1.23
N ASP A 74 8.34 -11.98 1.86
CA ASP A 74 9.75 -12.36 1.64
C ASP A 74 10.06 -13.83 2.01
N ASN A 75 9.22 -14.45 2.85
CA ASN A 75 9.32 -15.86 3.24
C ASN A 75 8.27 -16.76 2.59
N SER A 76 7.49 -16.24 1.64
CA SER A 76 6.50 -17.00 0.90
C SER A 76 7.12 -17.65 -0.32
N ASP A 77 6.68 -18.86 -0.65
CA ASP A 77 7.04 -19.55 -1.90
C ASP A 77 6.12 -19.17 -3.08
N GLU A 78 5.16 -18.26 -2.86
CA GLU A 78 4.25 -17.81 -3.90
C GLU A 78 4.96 -16.86 -4.88
N ASN A 79 4.69 -17.00 -6.18
CA ASN A 79 5.28 -16.15 -7.22
C ASN A 79 4.55 -14.80 -7.33
N ILE A 80 4.67 -13.99 -6.28
CA ILE A 80 4.03 -12.68 -6.17
C ILE A 80 5.09 -11.59 -6.07
N GLY A 81 5.07 -10.65 -7.02
CA GLY A 81 5.86 -9.42 -6.95
C GLY A 81 5.20 -8.41 -6.00
N VAL A 82 5.90 -8.04 -4.93
CA VAL A 82 5.37 -7.07 -3.98
C VAL A 82 6.26 -5.83 -3.93
N TYR A 83 5.70 -4.69 -4.32
CA TYR A 83 6.37 -3.40 -4.29
C TYR A 83 5.85 -2.56 -3.13
N TYR A 84 6.74 -1.85 -2.46
CA TYR A 84 6.43 -1.04 -1.29
C TYR A 84 6.68 0.43 -1.60
N THR A 85 5.74 1.31 -1.27
CA THR A 85 5.93 2.76 -1.47
C THR A 85 7.02 3.30 -0.57
N ARG A 86 7.17 2.73 0.63
CA ARG A 86 8.26 2.98 1.57
C ARG A 86 8.48 1.78 2.49
N THR A 87 9.71 1.59 2.91
CA THR A 87 10.13 0.60 3.91
C THR A 87 10.97 1.25 5.02
N ASP A 88 10.97 2.58 5.07
CA ASP A 88 11.63 3.42 6.06
C ASP A 88 10.76 4.65 6.39
N ASP A 89 11.29 5.63 7.14
CA ASP A 89 10.58 6.87 7.47
C ASP A 89 10.66 7.92 6.34
N SER A 90 10.79 7.50 5.08
CA SER A 90 10.61 8.38 3.93
C SER A 90 9.13 8.78 3.76
N ASN A 91 8.89 9.87 3.02
CA ASN A 91 7.54 10.34 2.73
C ASN A 91 7.35 10.55 1.22
N PRO A 92 7.10 9.49 0.45
CA PRO A 92 6.74 9.62 -0.95
C PRO A 92 5.50 10.49 -1.13
N THR A 93 5.48 11.30 -2.17
CA THR A 93 4.28 12.08 -2.53
C THR A 93 3.12 11.16 -2.90
N PHE A 94 1.90 11.67 -2.82
CA PHE A 94 0.72 10.90 -3.25
C PHE A 94 0.83 10.42 -4.70
N ASP A 95 1.41 11.26 -5.57
CA ASP A 95 1.66 10.88 -6.96
C ASP A 95 2.67 9.72 -7.06
N GLN A 96 3.79 9.77 -6.34
CA GLN A 96 4.76 8.68 -6.33
C GLN A 96 4.17 7.36 -5.85
N ARG A 97 3.27 7.41 -4.84
CA ARG A 97 2.59 6.21 -4.31
C ARG A 97 1.71 5.56 -5.38
N VAL A 98 0.84 6.36 -6.00
CA VAL A 98 -0.09 5.83 -7.02
C VAL A 98 0.62 5.46 -8.31
N GLN A 99 1.65 6.23 -8.72
CA GLN A 99 2.43 5.91 -9.91
C GLN A 99 3.18 4.58 -9.78
N LEU A 100 3.61 4.20 -8.57
CA LEU A 100 4.19 2.88 -8.36
C LEU A 100 3.17 1.77 -8.71
N ALA A 101 1.93 1.89 -8.28
CA ALA A 101 0.89 0.93 -8.60
C ALA A 101 0.51 0.93 -10.09
N ASN A 102 0.31 2.12 -10.67
CA ASN A 102 -0.10 2.24 -12.07
C ASN A 102 1.01 1.77 -13.02
N LYS A 103 2.27 2.17 -12.77
CA LYS A 103 3.42 1.84 -13.65
C LYS A 103 3.94 0.41 -13.48
N SER A 104 3.70 -0.23 -12.35
CA SER A 104 3.95 -1.67 -12.20
C SER A 104 2.81 -2.52 -12.77
N GLN A 105 1.70 -1.88 -13.21
CA GLN A 105 0.47 -2.54 -13.64
C GLN A 105 -0.03 -3.54 -12.59
N ALA A 106 0.00 -3.12 -11.32
CA ALA A 106 -0.34 -3.98 -10.20
C ALA A 106 -1.75 -4.59 -10.34
N ASP A 107 -1.93 -5.83 -9.90
CA ASP A 107 -3.26 -6.43 -9.77
C ASP A 107 -4.04 -5.78 -8.63
N LEU A 108 -3.34 -5.36 -7.55
CA LEU A 108 -3.94 -4.77 -6.36
C LEU A 108 -3.04 -3.68 -5.76
N PHE A 109 -3.67 -2.61 -5.25
CA PHE A 109 -3.02 -1.56 -4.49
C PHE A 109 -3.63 -1.46 -3.09
N ILE A 110 -2.83 -1.71 -2.05
CA ILE A 110 -3.24 -1.66 -0.64
C ILE A 110 -2.56 -0.49 0.02
N SER A 111 -3.32 0.39 0.67
CA SER A 111 -2.78 1.47 1.50
C SER A 111 -3.18 1.25 2.96
N ILE A 112 -2.21 1.26 3.86
CA ILE A 112 -2.39 1.00 5.30
C ILE A 112 -2.36 2.32 6.06
N HIS A 113 -3.41 2.56 6.83
CA HIS A 113 -3.64 3.73 7.66
C HIS A 113 -4.24 3.35 9.01
N ASN A 114 -4.25 4.29 9.94
CA ASN A 114 -4.93 4.20 11.23
C ASN A 114 -5.75 5.46 11.47
N ASN A 115 -7.04 5.27 11.64
CA ASN A 115 -8.02 6.34 11.75
C ASN A 115 -7.88 7.15 13.04
N SER A 116 -8.52 8.29 13.07
CA SER A 116 -8.73 9.07 14.29
C SER A 116 -10.10 9.74 14.28
N THR A 117 -10.63 10.05 15.45
CA THR A 117 -11.86 10.86 15.51
C THR A 117 -11.57 12.26 15.00
N LYS A 118 -12.54 12.88 14.33
CA LYS A 118 -12.45 14.25 13.79
C LYS A 118 -12.02 15.30 14.82
N SER A 119 -12.37 15.10 16.08
CA SER A 119 -11.96 15.99 17.16
C SER A 119 -10.53 15.74 17.64
N GLY A 120 -9.93 14.62 17.24
CA GLY A 120 -8.66 14.14 17.77
C GLY A 120 -8.69 13.81 19.26
N ARG A 121 -9.84 13.78 19.92
CA ARG A 121 -9.96 13.42 21.35
C ARG A 121 -10.15 11.94 21.51
N MET A 122 -9.63 11.40 22.61
CA MET A 122 -9.88 10.01 22.99
C MET A 122 -11.40 9.75 23.05
N SER A 123 -11.81 8.61 22.54
CA SER A 123 -13.22 8.23 22.44
C SER A 123 -13.36 6.70 22.48
N SER A 124 -14.58 6.22 22.60
CA SER A 124 -14.90 4.80 22.48
C SER A 124 -15.12 4.36 21.02
N THR A 125 -14.87 5.24 20.06
CA THR A 125 -14.95 4.87 18.64
C THR A 125 -13.81 3.91 18.30
N HIS A 126 -14.16 2.76 17.74
CA HIS A 126 -13.23 1.69 17.41
C HIS A 126 -13.71 0.89 16.18
N GLY A 127 -12.84 0.09 15.63
CA GLY A 127 -13.13 -0.86 14.55
C GLY A 127 -12.44 -0.50 13.23
N THR A 128 -12.46 -1.45 12.31
CA THR A 128 -11.84 -1.37 11.01
C THR A 128 -12.79 -0.82 9.97
N GLN A 129 -12.30 0.04 9.11
CA GLN A 129 -13.02 0.62 7.98
C GLN A 129 -12.15 0.55 6.74
N VAL A 130 -12.74 0.29 5.57
CA VAL A 130 -11.97 0.27 4.31
C VAL A 130 -12.58 1.22 3.30
N MET A 131 -11.72 2.04 2.69
CA MET A 131 -12.10 2.99 1.67
C MET A 131 -11.73 2.43 0.28
N TYR A 132 -12.57 2.73 -0.72
CA TYR A 132 -12.44 2.20 -2.08
C TYR A 132 -12.82 3.24 -3.13
N SER A 133 -12.48 2.99 -4.39
CA SER A 133 -12.93 3.83 -5.52
C SER A 133 -14.31 3.40 -5.98
N GLU A 134 -15.31 4.30 -5.84
CA GLU A 134 -16.67 4.09 -6.39
C GLU A 134 -16.66 4.21 -7.93
N SER A 135 -15.70 4.95 -8.47
CA SER A 135 -15.55 5.10 -9.92
C SER A 135 -14.97 3.84 -10.61
N ASP A 136 -14.36 2.92 -9.86
CA ASP A 136 -13.93 1.63 -10.37
C ASP A 136 -15.11 0.63 -10.37
N THR A 137 -15.82 0.58 -11.48
CA THR A 137 -17.05 -0.22 -11.65
C THR A 137 -16.81 -1.65 -12.13
N LYS A 138 -15.55 -2.13 -12.16
CA LYS A 138 -15.24 -3.50 -12.54
C LYS A 138 -15.82 -4.48 -11.52
N GLU A 139 -16.22 -5.69 -11.97
CA GLU A 139 -16.78 -6.72 -11.10
C GLU A 139 -15.80 -7.12 -9.96
N LEU A 140 -14.52 -7.27 -10.29
CA LEU A 140 -13.43 -7.47 -9.33
C LEU A 140 -12.63 -6.17 -9.13
N GLY A 141 -13.33 -5.05 -9.04
CA GLY A 141 -12.73 -3.74 -8.83
C GLY A 141 -12.53 -3.40 -7.35
N SER A 142 -12.24 -2.14 -7.11
CA SER A 142 -11.85 -1.62 -5.78
C SER A 142 -12.85 -1.95 -4.68
N LYS A 143 -14.17 -1.93 -4.95
CA LYS A 143 -15.20 -2.24 -3.95
C LYS A 143 -15.18 -3.70 -3.51
N ALA A 144 -15.09 -4.64 -4.46
CA ALA A 144 -15.02 -6.06 -4.16
C ALA A 144 -13.73 -6.39 -3.38
N PHE A 145 -12.62 -5.80 -3.81
CA PHE A 145 -11.34 -5.93 -3.14
C PHE A 145 -11.37 -5.36 -1.70
N ALA A 146 -11.93 -4.15 -1.52
CA ALA A 146 -12.09 -3.54 -0.20
C ALA A 146 -12.94 -4.40 0.76
N GLN A 147 -13.98 -5.07 0.25
CA GLN A 147 -14.80 -5.98 1.06
C GLN A 147 -13.98 -7.18 1.54
N ILE A 148 -13.17 -7.78 0.67
CA ILE A 148 -12.26 -8.87 1.04
C ILE A 148 -11.28 -8.41 2.13
N CYS A 149 -10.69 -7.23 1.97
CA CYS A 149 -9.80 -6.66 2.97
C CYS A 149 -10.52 -6.45 4.32
N LEU A 150 -11.73 -5.86 4.29
CA LEU A 150 -12.51 -5.60 5.50
C LEU A 150 -12.84 -6.91 6.25
N ASP A 151 -13.34 -7.91 5.53
CA ASP A 151 -13.73 -9.20 6.12
C ASP A 151 -12.54 -9.87 6.81
N HIS A 152 -11.39 -9.96 6.11
CA HIS A 152 -10.20 -10.62 6.66
C HIS A 152 -9.54 -9.85 7.79
N VAL A 153 -9.46 -8.51 7.70
CA VAL A 153 -8.84 -7.71 8.76
C VAL A 153 -9.72 -7.72 10.02
N THR A 154 -11.05 -7.60 9.87
CA THR A 154 -11.95 -7.65 11.02
C THR A 154 -11.97 -9.01 11.68
N GLU A 155 -11.91 -10.10 10.91
CA GLU A 155 -11.79 -11.45 11.44
C GLU A 155 -10.46 -11.66 12.19
N ALA A 156 -9.34 -11.27 11.57
CA ALA A 156 -8.01 -11.49 12.15
C ALA A 156 -7.76 -10.68 13.44
N LEU A 157 -8.31 -9.47 13.52
CA LEU A 157 -8.15 -8.59 14.68
C LEU A 157 -9.31 -8.70 15.69
N GLU A 158 -10.34 -9.50 15.40
CA GLU A 158 -11.60 -9.52 16.16
C GLU A 158 -12.16 -8.10 16.33
N SER A 159 -11.90 -7.23 15.35
CA SER A 159 -12.28 -5.82 15.40
C SER A 159 -13.72 -5.62 14.93
N ARG A 160 -14.30 -4.49 15.35
CA ARG A 160 -15.63 -4.11 14.88
C ARG A 160 -15.58 -3.73 13.40
N ASP A 161 -16.43 -4.35 12.59
CA ASP A 161 -16.70 -3.93 11.23
C ASP A 161 -17.43 -2.57 11.21
N LYS A 162 -16.80 -1.55 10.62
CA LYS A 162 -17.35 -0.21 10.40
C LYS A 162 -17.77 0.03 8.95
N GLY A 163 -17.64 -0.97 8.11
CA GLY A 163 -18.08 -0.93 6.72
C GLY A 163 -17.11 -0.32 5.73
N LEU A 164 -17.60 -0.32 4.50
CA LEU A 164 -16.92 0.31 3.37
C LEU A 164 -17.29 1.79 3.26
N VAL A 165 -16.35 2.60 2.80
CA VAL A 165 -16.54 4.05 2.55
C VAL A 165 -16.04 4.40 1.16
N GLU A 166 -16.82 5.21 0.43
CA GLU A 166 -16.37 5.81 -0.81
C GLU A 166 -15.20 6.76 -0.54
N GLY A 167 -14.11 6.59 -1.29
CA GLY A 167 -12.85 7.30 -1.07
C GLY A 167 -12.41 8.17 -2.24
N ASP A 168 -13.27 8.45 -3.23
CA ASP A 168 -12.88 9.18 -4.44
C ASP A 168 -12.42 10.63 -4.18
N GLU A 169 -12.61 11.16 -2.97
CA GLU A 169 -12.00 12.43 -2.53
C GLU A 169 -10.50 12.28 -2.21
N ILE A 170 -10.03 11.07 -1.92
CA ILE A 170 -8.62 10.78 -1.60
C ILE A 170 -7.84 10.61 -2.90
N TYR A 171 -6.73 11.35 -3.01
CA TYR A 171 -5.94 11.41 -4.23
C TYR A 171 -5.54 10.02 -4.74
N ILE A 172 -4.94 9.18 -3.90
CA ILE A 172 -4.44 7.86 -4.31
C ILE A 172 -5.56 6.90 -4.74
N ILE A 173 -6.74 7.02 -4.14
CA ILE A 173 -7.92 6.23 -4.51
C ILE A 173 -8.45 6.68 -5.86
N ARG A 174 -8.68 8.00 -6.02
CA ARG A 174 -9.25 8.57 -7.25
C ARG A 174 -8.36 8.39 -8.48
N THR A 175 -7.03 8.41 -8.30
CA THR A 175 -6.07 8.38 -9.42
C THR A 175 -5.45 7.01 -9.64
N SER A 176 -5.85 6.01 -8.87
CA SER A 176 -5.45 4.62 -9.11
C SER A 176 -6.12 4.08 -10.37
N GLU A 177 -5.32 3.48 -11.25
CA GLU A 177 -5.79 2.77 -12.46
C GLU A 177 -6.00 1.27 -12.18
N VAL A 178 -5.64 0.84 -10.98
CA VAL A 178 -5.75 -0.54 -10.51
C VAL A 178 -6.69 -0.61 -9.29
N PRO A 179 -7.28 -1.78 -8.99
CA PRO A 179 -8.11 -1.96 -7.81
C PRO A 179 -7.38 -1.53 -6.53
N VAL A 180 -7.98 -0.60 -5.77
CA VAL A 180 -7.37 0.02 -4.60
C VAL A 180 -8.25 -0.13 -3.36
N ALA A 181 -7.62 -0.46 -2.24
CA ALA A 181 -8.22 -0.45 -0.91
C ALA A 181 -7.33 0.33 0.07
N LEU A 182 -7.89 1.35 0.73
CA LEU A 182 -7.25 2.03 1.85
C LEU A 182 -7.87 1.51 3.14
N ILE A 183 -7.07 0.85 3.95
CA ILE A 183 -7.50 0.18 5.17
C ILE A 183 -7.18 1.07 6.35
N GLU A 184 -8.22 1.53 7.03
CA GLU A 184 -8.16 2.15 8.35
C GLU A 184 -8.26 1.03 9.39
N VAL A 185 -7.11 0.54 9.84
CA VAL A 185 -7.00 -0.69 10.64
C VAL A 185 -7.73 -0.55 11.97
N GLY A 186 -7.54 0.58 12.65
CA GLY A 186 -8.18 0.89 13.92
C GLY A 186 -8.20 2.39 14.18
N PHE A 187 -8.60 2.82 15.38
CA PHE A 187 -8.69 4.24 15.76
C PHE A 187 -7.62 4.60 16.80
N MET A 188 -6.62 5.36 16.41
CA MET A 188 -5.59 5.89 17.31
C MET A 188 -6.17 6.69 18.51
N THR A 189 -7.42 7.10 18.42
CA THR A 189 -8.17 7.79 19.49
C THR A 189 -8.91 6.86 20.43
N ASN A 190 -8.77 5.55 20.27
CA ASN A 190 -9.23 4.54 21.22
C ASN A 190 -8.03 3.97 21.98
N GLN A 191 -8.19 3.70 23.27
CA GLN A 191 -7.10 3.21 24.11
C GLN A 191 -6.98 1.68 24.08
N GLU A 192 -8.03 1.00 23.63
CA GLU A 192 -8.09 -0.46 23.59
C GLU A 192 -7.62 -1.01 22.21
N GLU A 193 -7.51 -0.15 21.21
CA GLU A 193 -6.92 -0.40 19.89
C GLU A 193 -5.49 0.13 19.82
#